data_3167cd83267aed9b40cdaaaaad545815
#
_entry.id   3167cd83267aed9b40cdaaaaad545815
#
_cell.length_a   1.000
_cell.length_b   1.000
_cell.length_c   1.000
_cell.angle_alpha   90.00
_cell.angle_beta   90.00
_cell.angle_gamma   90.00
#
_symmetry.space_group_name_H-M   'P 1'
#
loop_
_entity.id
_entity.type
_entity.pdbx_description
1 polymer ?
#
loop_
_entity_poly.entity_id
_entity_poly.type
_entity_poly.pdbx_seq_one_letter_code
_entity_poly.pdbx_strand_id
1 'polypeptide(L)'
;MTLGTAAAQVSGEGGPIRVNADRSEVLDKERKVILIDNVDITQGTARLRADVVTLEYGGGGNTSTTGLGSNFGDIRTMTARGNVFYVTPDLKANGDLGIYVAATDTITLTGNVVMIRGEDVAKGERLVMELEAGKTTLDGGDSQVNLVITPSENNN
;
A
#
# COMPACT_ATOMS: atom_id res chain seq x y z
N MET A 1 29.05 2.37 7.03
CA MET A 1 27.84 2.45 7.84
C MET A 1 26.72 3.00 6.99
N THR A 2 25.91 2.12 6.52
CA THR A 2 24.77 2.51 5.71
C THR A 2 23.64 2.89 6.64
N LEU A 3 23.36 4.15 6.72
CA LEU A 3 22.12 4.61 7.30
C LEU A 3 21.01 4.17 6.35
N GLY A 4 20.27 3.17 6.77
CA GLY A 4 19.09 2.81 6.05
C GLY A 4 18.16 4.00 6.01
N THR A 5 18.11 4.65 4.88
CA THR A 5 17.02 5.58 4.62
C THR A 5 15.75 4.73 4.64
N ALA A 6 14.86 5.06 5.54
CA ALA A 6 13.54 4.46 5.53
C ALA A 6 12.84 4.92 4.25
N ALA A 7 13.10 4.23 3.17
CA ALA A 7 12.35 4.41 1.95
C ALA A 7 10.93 3.89 2.19
N ALA A 8 9.94 4.62 1.72
CA ALA A 8 8.58 4.13 1.73
C ALA A 8 8.54 2.77 1.05
N GLN A 9 8.02 1.78 1.74
CA GLN A 9 8.02 0.42 1.26
C GLN A 9 6.60 -0.06 1.03
N VAL A 10 6.32 -0.45 -0.18
CA VAL A 10 5.09 -1.16 -0.51
C VAL A 10 5.23 -2.64 -0.15
N SER A 11 6.45 -3.10 0.03
CA SER A 11 6.75 -4.45 0.48
C SER A 11 7.82 -4.44 1.56
N GLY A 12 7.81 -5.44 2.42
CA GLY A 12 8.86 -5.64 3.40
C GLY A 12 10.22 -6.00 2.81
N GLU A 13 10.26 -6.30 1.52
CA GLU A 13 11.50 -6.68 0.83
C GLU A 13 12.33 -5.49 0.36
N GLY A 14 11.71 -4.30 0.26
CA GLY A 14 12.38 -3.13 -0.29
C GLY A 14 12.64 -3.25 -1.79
N GLY A 15 13.55 -2.47 -2.30
CA GLY A 15 13.91 -2.45 -3.70
C GLY A 15 13.30 -1.29 -4.48
N PRO A 16 13.52 -1.24 -5.80
CA PRO A 16 13.00 -0.14 -6.61
C PRO A 16 11.48 -0.19 -6.71
N ILE A 17 10.88 0.98 -6.61
CA ILE A 17 9.44 1.15 -6.80
C ILE A 17 9.20 1.51 -8.26
N ARG A 18 8.34 0.76 -8.93
CA ARG A 18 7.93 1.03 -10.31
C ARG A 18 6.50 1.53 -10.32
N VAL A 19 6.25 2.59 -11.03
CA VAL A 19 4.94 3.23 -11.08
C VAL A 19 4.50 3.38 -12.54
N ASN A 20 3.29 2.94 -12.81
CA ASN A 20 2.62 3.17 -14.09
C ASN A 20 1.27 3.81 -13.82
N ALA A 21 0.89 4.76 -14.65
CA ALA A 21 -0.41 5.41 -14.60
C ALA A 21 -0.69 6.04 -15.95
N ASP A 22 -1.95 6.30 -16.25
CA ASP A 22 -2.30 6.96 -17.51
C ASP A 22 -1.89 8.43 -17.51
N ARG A 23 -1.97 9.06 -16.34
CA ARG A 23 -1.60 10.46 -16.18
C ARG A 23 -0.96 10.70 -14.82
N SER A 24 -0.04 11.63 -14.75
CA SER A 24 0.53 12.07 -13.49
C SER A 24 0.54 13.60 -13.42
N GLU A 25 0.26 14.11 -12.24
CA GLU A 25 0.37 15.54 -11.93
C GLU A 25 1.36 15.71 -10.80
N VAL A 26 2.31 16.60 -10.97
CA VAL A 26 3.30 16.92 -9.94
C VAL A 26 3.00 18.31 -9.39
N LEU A 27 2.74 18.37 -8.09
CA LEU A 27 2.44 19.59 -7.36
C LEU A 27 3.62 19.92 -6.44
N ASP A 28 4.62 20.54 -6.98
CA ASP A 28 5.89 20.78 -6.27
C ASP A 28 5.72 21.58 -4.98
N LYS A 29 4.88 22.61 -5.00
CA LYS A 29 4.65 23.43 -3.82
C LYS A 29 3.94 22.69 -2.70
N GLU A 30 3.09 21.75 -3.05
CA GLU A 30 2.34 20.92 -2.10
C GLU A 30 3.09 19.63 -1.76
N ARG A 31 4.17 19.36 -2.48
CA ARG A 31 4.97 18.13 -2.35
C ARG A 31 4.12 16.89 -2.54
N LYS A 32 3.36 16.89 -3.62
CA LYS A 32 2.47 15.81 -3.98
C LYS A 32 2.68 15.39 -5.43
N VAL A 33 2.50 14.11 -5.66
CA VAL A 33 2.35 13.54 -7.00
C VAL A 33 1.02 12.83 -7.02
N ILE A 34 0.19 13.15 -8.00
CA ILE A 34 -1.10 12.49 -8.18
C ILE A 34 -1.01 11.64 -9.43
N LEU A 35 -1.26 10.34 -9.26
CA LEU A 35 -1.30 9.36 -10.34
C LEU A 35 -2.76 9.06 -10.65
N ILE A 36 -3.14 9.14 -11.89
CA ILE A 36 -4.54 9.10 -12.30
C ILE A 36 -4.74 8.02 -13.36
N ASP A 37 -5.71 7.19 -13.10
CA ASP A 37 -6.21 6.10 -13.94
C ASP A 37 -5.20 4.98 -14.18
N ASN A 38 -5.66 3.78 -13.99
CA ASN A 38 -4.90 2.55 -14.18
C ASN A 38 -3.55 2.56 -13.45
N VAL A 39 -3.57 3.07 -12.22
CA VAL A 39 -2.35 3.16 -11.41
C VAL A 39 -1.90 1.77 -11.00
N ASP A 40 -0.63 1.47 -11.24
CA ASP A 40 -0.01 0.20 -10.93
C ASP A 40 1.37 0.48 -10.34
N ILE A 41 1.53 0.14 -9.07
CA ILE A 41 2.77 0.36 -8.34
C ILE A 41 3.30 -1.01 -7.90
N THR A 42 4.54 -1.29 -8.26
CA THR A 42 5.19 -2.55 -7.89
C THR A 42 6.49 -2.29 -7.15
N GLN A 43 6.73 -3.09 -6.13
CA GLN A 43 8.01 -3.13 -5.42
C GLN A 43 8.29 -4.58 -5.00
N GLY A 44 9.36 -5.16 -5.56
CA GLY A 44 9.64 -6.58 -5.34
C GLY A 44 8.47 -7.43 -5.83
N THR A 45 7.93 -8.25 -4.94
CA THR A 45 6.77 -9.11 -5.21
C THR A 45 5.43 -8.48 -4.82
N ALA A 46 5.46 -7.29 -4.23
CA ALA A 46 4.24 -6.57 -3.85
C ALA A 46 3.74 -5.69 -5.00
N ARG A 47 2.43 -5.61 -5.12
CA ARG A 47 1.76 -4.82 -6.15
C ARG A 47 0.56 -4.10 -5.57
N LEU A 48 0.45 -2.80 -5.87
CA LEU A 48 -0.70 -1.99 -5.51
C LEU A 48 -1.34 -1.46 -6.80
N ARG A 49 -2.65 -1.62 -6.91
CA ARG A 49 -3.42 -1.07 -8.02
C ARG A 49 -4.55 -0.22 -7.47
N ALA A 50 -4.85 0.88 -8.16
CA ALA A 50 -5.94 1.77 -7.80
C ALA A 50 -6.32 2.65 -8.98
N ASP A 51 -7.43 3.36 -8.87
CA ASP A 51 -7.84 4.34 -9.87
C ASP A 51 -7.03 5.63 -9.76
N VAL A 52 -6.81 6.09 -8.52
CA VAL A 52 -6.03 7.30 -8.24
C VAL A 52 -5.12 7.04 -7.05
N VAL A 53 -3.87 7.45 -7.16
CA VAL A 53 -2.93 7.39 -6.04
C VAL A 53 -2.28 8.75 -5.84
N THR A 54 -2.35 9.26 -4.62
CA THR A 54 -1.67 10.48 -4.22
C THR A 54 -0.46 10.14 -3.36
N LEU A 55 0.70 10.59 -3.79
CA LEU A 55 1.95 10.43 -3.05
C LEU A 55 2.30 11.76 -2.42
N GLU A 56 2.44 11.79 -1.09
CA GLU A 56 2.94 12.96 -0.36
C GLU A 56 4.34 12.67 0.12
N TYR A 57 5.28 13.55 -0.23
CA TYR A 57 6.67 13.36 0.12
C TYR A 57 7.20 14.45 1.05
N GLY A 58 8.20 14.10 1.83
CA GLY A 58 8.81 15.01 2.77
C GLY A 58 9.73 16.02 2.12
N GLY A 59 9.86 17.18 2.76
CA GLY A 59 10.64 18.26 2.23
C GLY A 59 12.03 18.40 2.81
N GLY A 60 12.65 17.34 3.19
CA GLY A 60 13.93 17.40 3.88
C GLY A 60 15.15 17.26 2.98
N GLY A 61 15.11 17.57 1.74
CA GLY A 61 16.26 17.34 0.91
C GLY A 61 16.45 18.35 -0.19
N ASN A 62 17.57 18.28 -0.84
CA ASN A 62 17.86 19.06 -2.02
C ASN A 62 16.85 18.73 -3.11
N THR A 63 15.93 19.63 -3.28
CA THR A 63 14.87 19.52 -4.27
C THR A 63 15.30 20.01 -5.65
N SER A 64 16.57 19.93 -5.96
CA SER A 64 17.08 20.44 -7.22
C SER A 64 16.80 19.54 -8.41
N THR A 65 16.03 18.49 -8.25
CA THR A 65 15.80 17.58 -9.34
C THR A 65 14.37 17.63 -9.80
N THR A 66 14.24 18.12 -10.98
CA THR A 66 13.02 18.10 -11.76
C THR A 66 12.78 16.69 -12.30
N GLY A 67 12.39 15.78 -11.46
CA GLY A 67 12.10 14.44 -11.95
C GLY A 67 11.40 13.59 -10.94
N LEU A 68 10.47 12.81 -11.41
CA LEU A 68 9.75 11.86 -10.61
C LEU A 68 10.64 10.83 -9.91
N GLY A 69 11.89 10.69 -10.35
CA GLY A 69 12.77 9.61 -9.91
C GLY A 69 13.56 9.81 -8.65
N SER A 70 13.80 11.06 -8.23
CA SER A 70 14.78 11.30 -7.19
C SER A 70 14.22 11.53 -5.80
N ASN A 71 12.92 11.69 -5.66
CA ASN A 71 12.30 11.98 -4.35
C ASN A 71 11.32 10.91 -3.85
N PHE A 72 11.16 9.83 -4.60
CA PHE A 72 10.28 8.76 -4.16
C PHE A 72 10.75 8.06 -2.88
N GLY A 73 12.00 8.23 -2.50
CA GLY A 73 12.52 7.68 -1.24
C GLY A 73 11.97 8.35 0.01
N ASP A 74 11.45 9.56 -0.12
CA ASP A 74 10.94 10.34 1.01
C ASP A 74 9.42 10.39 1.08
N ILE A 75 8.75 9.40 0.51
CA ILE A 75 7.29 9.31 0.57
C ILE A 75 6.85 9.19 2.03
N ARG A 76 6.02 10.12 2.47
CA ARG A 76 5.45 10.11 3.82
C ARG A 76 4.12 9.37 3.87
N THR A 77 3.29 9.61 2.87
CA THR A 77 1.96 9.05 2.81
C THR A 77 1.62 8.70 1.37
N MET A 78 0.96 7.58 1.21
CA MET A 78 0.41 7.15 -0.07
C MET A 78 -1.07 6.90 0.12
N THR A 79 -1.92 7.60 -0.62
CA THR A 79 -3.37 7.42 -0.56
C THR A 79 -3.87 6.88 -1.89
N ALA A 80 -4.46 5.70 -1.87
CA ALA A 80 -5.04 5.04 -3.04
C ALA A 80 -6.55 5.07 -2.95
N ARG A 81 -7.21 5.49 -4.01
CA ARG A 81 -8.67 5.62 -4.06
C ARG A 81 -9.24 4.91 -5.28
N GLY A 82 -10.30 4.18 -5.05
CA GLY A 82 -11.05 3.50 -6.10
C GLY A 82 -10.40 2.19 -6.53
N ASN A 83 -11.13 1.11 -6.36
CA ASN A 83 -10.68 -0.23 -6.78
C ASN A 83 -9.27 -0.55 -6.31
N VAL A 84 -9.03 -0.36 -5.01
CA VAL A 84 -7.70 -0.56 -4.43
C VAL A 84 -7.44 -2.05 -4.27
N PHE A 85 -6.36 -2.53 -4.87
CA PHE A 85 -5.87 -3.90 -4.74
C PHE A 85 -4.43 -3.90 -4.26
N TYR A 86 -4.19 -4.64 -3.20
CA TYR A 86 -2.85 -4.88 -2.67
C TYR A 86 -2.57 -6.37 -2.72
N VAL A 87 -1.48 -6.76 -3.37
CA VAL A 87 -1.16 -8.17 -3.60
C VAL A 87 0.30 -8.43 -3.26
N THR A 88 0.53 -9.45 -2.45
CA THR A 88 1.84 -10.05 -2.21
C THR A 88 1.72 -11.55 -2.49
N PRO A 89 2.82 -12.32 -2.49
CA PRO A 89 2.71 -13.78 -2.70
C PRO A 89 1.80 -14.47 -1.69
N ASP A 90 1.70 -13.95 -0.47
CA ASP A 90 0.97 -14.58 0.62
C ASP A 90 -0.40 -13.96 0.89
N LEU A 91 -0.66 -12.78 0.33
CA LEU A 91 -1.82 -11.99 0.70
C LEU A 91 -2.40 -11.27 -0.51
N LYS A 92 -3.71 -11.28 -0.62
CA LYS A 92 -4.46 -10.41 -1.53
C LYS A 92 -5.49 -9.66 -0.71
N ALA A 93 -5.53 -8.34 -0.85
CA ALA A 93 -6.49 -7.52 -0.15
C ALA A 93 -7.04 -6.46 -1.10
N ASN A 94 -8.31 -6.15 -0.96
CA ASN A 94 -8.93 -5.08 -1.72
C ASN A 94 -9.82 -4.22 -0.83
N GLY A 95 -10.05 -3.00 -1.25
CA GLY A 95 -10.89 -2.04 -0.56
C GLY A 95 -11.19 -0.85 -1.46
N ASP A 96 -11.94 0.10 -0.94
CA ASP A 96 -12.28 1.33 -1.66
C ASP A 96 -11.23 2.41 -1.49
N LEU A 97 -10.58 2.43 -0.32
CA LEU A 97 -9.55 3.41 0.03
C LEU A 97 -8.38 2.70 0.71
N GLY A 98 -7.18 3.03 0.30
CA GLY A 98 -5.96 2.55 0.94
C GLY A 98 -5.07 3.71 1.34
N ILE A 99 -4.50 3.65 2.53
CA ILE A 99 -3.58 4.66 3.03
C ILE A 99 -2.34 3.97 3.60
N TYR A 100 -1.18 4.34 3.08
CA TYR A 100 0.11 3.94 3.63
C TYR A 100 0.74 5.12 4.35
N VAL A 101 1.18 4.90 5.58
CA VAL A 101 1.89 5.91 6.39
C VAL A 101 3.29 5.38 6.68
N ALA A 102 4.30 6.06 6.15
CA ALA A 102 5.69 5.60 6.27
C ALA A 102 6.20 5.67 7.73
N ALA A 103 5.81 6.69 8.46
CA ALA A 103 6.28 6.89 9.85
C ALA A 103 5.93 5.72 10.76
N THR A 104 4.79 5.07 10.52
CA THR A 104 4.31 3.93 11.30
C THR A 104 4.40 2.61 10.55
N ASP A 105 4.84 2.66 9.29
CA ASP A 105 4.91 1.51 8.38
C ASP A 105 3.61 0.72 8.37
N THR A 106 2.50 1.45 8.21
CA THR A 106 1.15 0.91 8.33
C THR A 106 0.37 1.12 7.04
N ILE A 107 -0.30 0.07 6.60
CA ILE A 107 -1.27 0.12 5.49
C ILE A 107 -2.66 -0.04 6.07
N THR A 108 -3.57 0.87 5.73
CA THR A 108 -4.97 0.79 6.12
C THR A 108 -5.84 0.73 4.88
N LEU A 109 -6.68 -0.30 4.77
CA LEU A 109 -7.70 -0.42 3.73
C LEU A 109 -9.07 -0.25 4.37
N THR A 110 -9.93 0.54 3.73
CA THR A 110 -11.30 0.75 4.20
C THR A 110 -12.29 0.61 3.05
N GLY A 111 -13.51 0.24 3.39
CA GLY A 111 -14.63 0.11 2.47
C GLY A 111 -14.67 -1.24 1.78
N ASN A 112 -15.63 -2.08 2.17
CA ASN A 112 -15.84 -3.40 1.57
C ASN A 112 -14.55 -4.21 1.43
N VAL A 113 -13.82 -4.31 2.53
CA VAL A 113 -12.51 -4.96 2.53
C VAL A 113 -12.67 -6.48 2.43
N VAL A 114 -11.95 -7.06 1.51
CA VAL A 114 -11.79 -8.52 1.40
C VAL A 114 -10.31 -8.83 1.44
N MET A 115 -9.96 -9.76 2.31
CA MET A 115 -8.58 -10.25 2.43
C MET A 115 -8.56 -11.74 2.17
N ILE A 116 -7.63 -12.17 1.34
CA ILE A 116 -7.43 -13.58 1.01
C ILE A 116 -5.99 -13.94 1.35
N ARG A 117 -5.85 -14.96 2.19
CA ARG A 117 -4.52 -15.50 2.53
C ARG A 117 -4.58 -17.01 2.34
N GLY A 118 -3.92 -17.50 1.27
CA GLY A 118 -4.04 -18.89 0.89
C GLY A 118 -5.47 -19.23 0.51
N GLU A 119 -6.09 -20.15 1.23
CA GLU A 119 -7.49 -20.53 1.04
C GLU A 119 -8.44 -19.81 2.00
N ASP A 120 -7.91 -19.04 2.92
CA ASP A 120 -8.71 -18.34 3.91
C ASP A 120 -9.19 -16.99 3.34
N VAL A 121 -10.44 -16.67 3.62
CA VAL A 121 -11.07 -15.42 3.19
C VAL A 121 -11.61 -14.68 4.40
N ALA A 122 -11.28 -13.41 4.50
CA ALA A 122 -11.80 -12.55 5.55
C ALA A 122 -12.45 -11.32 4.92
N LYS A 123 -13.58 -10.92 5.45
CA LYS A 123 -14.32 -9.73 5.01
C LYS A 123 -14.59 -8.82 6.20
N GLY A 124 -14.44 -7.53 5.98
CA GLY A 124 -14.68 -6.52 6.99
C GLY A 124 -14.78 -5.14 6.38
N GLU A 125 -14.79 -4.13 7.21
CA GLU A 125 -14.88 -2.74 6.76
C GLU A 125 -13.52 -2.04 6.77
N ARG A 126 -12.65 -2.42 7.68
CA ARG A 126 -11.35 -1.79 7.85
C ARG A 126 -10.27 -2.83 8.15
N LEU A 127 -9.22 -2.78 7.36
CA LEU A 127 -8.04 -3.63 7.53
C LEU A 127 -6.84 -2.74 7.86
N VAL A 128 -6.13 -3.06 8.93
CA VAL A 128 -4.89 -2.38 9.30
C VAL A 128 -3.76 -3.40 9.31
N MET A 129 -2.73 -3.16 8.50
CA MET A 129 -1.53 -3.99 8.45
C MET A 129 -0.35 -3.18 8.97
N GLU A 130 0.19 -3.58 10.10
CA GLU A 130 1.41 -3.02 10.66
C GLU A 130 2.58 -3.86 10.13
N LEU A 131 3.24 -3.38 9.08
CA LEU A 131 4.21 -4.17 8.32
C LEU A 131 5.43 -4.55 9.17
N GLU A 132 5.93 -3.62 9.95
CA GLU A 132 7.09 -3.88 10.81
C GLU A 132 6.77 -4.87 11.93
N ALA A 133 5.61 -4.72 12.55
CA ALA A 133 5.17 -5.61 13.63
C ALA A 133 4.63 -6.95 13.13
N GLY A 134 4.35 -7.06 11.85
CA GLY A 134 3.73 -8.25 11.27
C GLY A 134 2.31 -8.49 11.78
N LYS A 135 1.62 -7.44 12.21
CA LYS A 135 0.28 -7.55 12.78
C LYS A 135 -0.77 -7.07 11.79
N THR A 136 -1.81 -7.87 11.62
CA THR A 136 -2.95 -7.53 10.77
C THR A 136 -4.22 -7.54 11.61
N THR A 137 -4.97 -6.46 11.56
CA THR A 137 -6.24 -6.31 12.27
C THR A 137 -7.35 -6.04 11.26
N LEU A 138 -8.43 -6.80 11.33
CA LEU A 138 -9.60 -6.60 10.49
C LEU A 138 -10.79 -6.26 11.40
N ASP A 139 -11.44 -5.15 11.10
CA ASP A 139 -12.57 -4.63 11.87
C ASP A 139 -13.82 -4.61 10.97
N GLY A 140 -14.95 -5.01 11.52
CA GLY A 140 -16.23 -5.05 10.81
C GLY A 140 -16.97 -3.71 10.74
N GLY A 141 -16.51 -2.68 11.47
CA GLY A 141 -17.25 -1.41 11.57
C GLY A 141 -18.59 -1.63 12.28
N ASP A 142 -19.68 -1.19 11.65
CA ASP A 142 -21.03 -1.44 12.14
C ASP A 142 -21.51 -2.88 11.89
N SER A 143 -20.75 -3.64 11.13
CA SER A 143 -21.02 -5.05 10.80
C SER A 143 -20.02 -5.94 11.54
N GLN A 144 -20.15 -7.25 11.33
CA GLN A 144 -19.23 -8.23 11.88
C GLN A 144 -18.17 -8.61 10.84
N VAL A 145 -16.98 -8.94 11.31
CA VAL A 145 -15.97 -9.58 10.49
C VAL A 145 -16.42 -11.00 10.15
N ASN A 146 -16.33 -11.37 8.89
CA ASN A 146 -16.62 -12.71 8.41
C ASN A 146 -15.33 -13.40 8.01
N LEU A 147 -15.10 -14.57 8.56
CA LEU A 147 -13.90 -15.37 8.27
C LEU A 147 -14.33 -16.74 7.76
N VAL A 148 -13.74 -17.13 6.64
CA VAL A 148 -13.83 -18.49 6.14
C VAL A 148 -12.42 -19.07 6.17
N ILE A 149 -12.23 -20.06 7.00
CA ILE A 149 -10.93 -20.72 7.19
C ILE A 149 -11.03 -22.13 6.64
N THR A 150 -10.15 -22.45 5.71
CA THR A 150 -10.07 -23.77 5.12
C THR A 150 -8.89 -24.51 5.76
N PRO A 151 -9.13 -25.51 6.65
CA PRO A 151 -8.04 -26.23 7.27
C PRO A 151 -7.26 -27.01 6.22
N SER A 152 -5.92 -26.97 6.33
CA SER A 152 -5.10 -27.84 5.52
C SER A 152 -5.29 -29.28 6.00
N GLU A 153 -5.73 -30.17 5.11
CA GLU A 153 -5.77 -31.59 5.41
C GLU A 153 -4.34 -32.13 5.52
N ASN A 154 -3.94 -32.41 6.75
CA ASN A 154 -2.75 -33.22 6.96
C ASN A 154 -3.11 -34.67 6.60
N ASN A 155 -2.88 -35.03 5.36
CA ASN A 155 -2.86 -36.44 4.98
C ASN A 155 -1.56 -37.04 5.53
N ASN A 156 -1.69 -37.66 6.66
CA ASN A 156 -0.70 -38.61 7.09
C ASN A 156 -0.87 -39.91 6.30
#